data_aa8aa5f0c3ffa9c9c709287111b99b99
#
_entry.id   aa8aa5f0c3ffa9c9c709287111b99b99
#
_cell.length_a   1.000
_cell.length_b   1.000
_cell.length_c   1.000
_cell.angle_alpha   90.00
_cell.angle_beta   90.00
_cell.angle_gamma   90.00
#
_symmetry.space_group_name_H-M   'P 1'
#
loop_
_entity.id
_entity.type
_entity.pdbx_description
1 polymer ?
#
loop_
_entity_poly.entity_id
_entity_poly.type
_entity_poly.pdbx_seq_one_letter_code
_entity_poly.pdbx_strand_id
1 'polypeptide(L)' 'MRNETSCSIIRDLLPNYAEGLTSPETSEVVKAHLETCHTCRSL' A
#
# COMPACT_ATOMS: atom_id res chain seq x y z
N MET A 1 -5.00 -11.74 -9.64
CA MET A 1 -4.97 -11.36 -9.48
C MET A 1 -4.46 -10.80 -9.15
N ARG A 2 -4.14 -10.31 -8.99
CA ARG A 2 -3.64 -10.05 -8.62
C ARG A 2 -2.84 -9.10 -8.32
N ASN A 3 -1.78 -8.96 -8.59
CA ASN A 3 -0.86 -7.94 -8.19
C ASN A 3 -1.21 -6.57 -8.70
N GLU A 4 -1.72 -6.51 -9.90
CA GLU A 4 -2.10 -5.23 -10.47
C GLU A 4 -3.21 -4.57 -9.68
N THR A 5 -4.21 -5.35 -9.32
CA THR A 5 -5.30 -4.82 -8.52
C THR A 5 -4.79 -4.35 -7.18
N SER A 6 -3.93 -5.14 -6.57
CA SER A 6 -3.38 -4.78 -5.28
C SER A 6 -2.57 -3.50 -5.36
N CYS A 7 -1.78 -3.34 -6.40
CA CYS A 7 -0.97 -2.14 -6.55
C CYS A 7 -1.83 -0.90 -6.69
N SER A 8 -2.94 -1.01 -7.45
CA SER A 8 -3.84 0.14 -7.58
C SER A 8 -4.42 0.54 -6.23
N ILE A 9 -4.83 -0.45 -5.47
CA ILE A 9 -5.41 -0.17 -4.15
C ILE A 9 -4.36 0.47 -3.26
N ILE A 10 -3.15 -0.06 -3.27
CA ILE A 10 -2.09 0.48 -2.44
C ILE A 10 -1.77 1.91 -2.85
N ARG A 11 -1.70 2.18 -4.13
CA ARG A 11 -1.42 3.54 -4.59
C ARG A 11 -2.46 4.52 -4.10
N ASP A 12 -3.72 4.11 -4.12
CA ASP A 12 -4.80 4.97 -3.64
C ASP A 12 -4.67 5.23 -2.14
N LEU A 13 -4.09 4.29 -1.41
CA LEU A 13 -3.98 4.39 0.03
C LEU A 13 -2.71 5.11 0.47
N LEU A 14 -1.70 5.19 -0.39
CA LEU A 14 -0.41 5.74 0.02
C LEU A 14 -0.49 7.15 0.61
N PRO A 15 -1.25 8.09 0.02
CA PRO A 15 -1.31 9.42 0.63
C PRO A 15 -1.84 9.38 2.05
N ASN A 16 -2.91 8.61 2.29
CA ASN A 16 -3.47 8.49 3.62
C ASN A 16 -2.53 7.73 4.54
N TYR A 17 -1.90 6.69 4.01
CA TYR A 17 -0.96 5.91 4.81
C TYR A 17 0.20 6.78 5.29
N ALA A 18 0.72 7.62 4.40
CA ALA A 18 1.83 8.50 4.75
C ALA A 18 1.43 9.51 5.82
N GLU A 19 0.15 9.87 5.86
CA GLU A 19 -0.34 10.83 6.83
C GLU A 19 -0.81 10.16 8.12
N GLY A 20 -0.75 8.84 8.18
CA GLY A 20 -1.17 8.14 9.37
C GLY A 20 -2.68 8.05 9.51
N LEU A 21 -3.40 8.13 8.41
CA LEU A 21 -4.86 8.15 8.45
C LEU A 21 -5.48 6.78 8.20
N THR A 22 -4.68 5.76 7.92
CA THR A 22 -5.22 4.43 7.68
C THR A 22 -5.37 3.67 8.98
N SER A 23 -6.34 2.74 9.01
CA SER A 23 -6.52 1.91 10.18
C SER A 23 -5.31 1.01 10.37
N PRO A 24 -5.14 0.45 11.59
CA PRO A 24 -4.00 -0.46 11.82
C PRO A 24 -3.99 -1.63 10.85
N GLU A 25 -5.16 -2.17 10.53
CA GLU A 25 -5.24 -3.30 9.61
C GLU A 25 -4.84 -2.89 8.21
N THR A 26 -5.34 -1.76 7.75
CA THR A 26 -4.98 -1.26 6.44
C THR A 26 -3.49 -0.93 6.39
N SER A 27 -2.96 -0.35 7.45
CA SER A 27 -1.54 -0.03 7.51
C SER A 27 -0.68 -1.28 7.37
N GLU A 28 -1.10 -2.38 7.99
CA GLU A 28 -0.37 -3.63 7.88
C GLU A 28 -0.36 -4.13 6.44
N VAL A 29 -1.51 -4.03 5.77
CA VAL A 29 -1.60 -4.47 4.38
C VAL A 29 -0.68 -3.63 3.50
N VAL A 30 -0.71 -2.32 3.66
CA VAL A 30 0.13 -1.45 2.86
C VAL A 30 1.60 -1.74 3.13
N LYS A 31 1.95 -1.87 4.39
CA LYS A 31 3.34 -2.13 4.76
C LYS A 31 3.84 -3.44 4.16
N ALA A 32 3.04 -4.49 4.24
CA ALA A 32 3.43 -5.77 3.69
C ALA A 32 3.61 -5.67 2.18
N HIS A 33 2.73 -4.95 1.52
CA HIS A 33 2.84 -4.80 0.07
C HIS A 33 4.12 -4.05 -0.29
N LEU A 34 4.43 -3.00 0.44
CA LEU A 34 5.62 -2.21 0.15
C LEU A 34 6.89 -3.02 0.34
N GLU A 35 6.86 -4.01 1.22
CA GLU A 35 8.02 -4.84 1.44
C GLU A 35 8.27 -5.81 0.29
N THR A 36 7.21 -6.15 -0.45
CA THR A 36 7.33 -7.15 -1.51
C THR A 36 7.21 -6.55 -2.91
N CYS A 37 6.66 -5.34 -3.03
CA CYS A 37 6.46 -4.72 -4.33
C CYS A 37 7.41 -3.54 -4.50
N HIS A 38 8.46 -3.76 -5.25
CA HIS A 38 9.46 -2.73 -5.46
C HIS A 38 8.88 -1.49 -6.13
N THR A 39 7.98 -1.70 -7.06
CA THR A 39 7.39 -0.59 -7.80
C THR A 39 6.63 0.35 -6.88
N CYS A 40 5.78 -0.20 -6.02
CA CYS A 40 5.00 0.62 -5.11
C CYS A 40 5.90 1.29 -4.08
N ARG A 41 6.94 0.59 -3.67
CA ARG A 41 7.86 1.16 -2.70
C ARG A 41 8.62 2.36 -3.27
N SER A 42 8.82 2.38 -4.58
CA SER A 42 9.53 3.46 -5.24
C SER A 42 8.66 4.71 -5.41
N LEU A 43 7.37 4.59 -5.21
CA LEU A 43 6.51 5.74 -5.32
C LEU A 43 6.68 6.63 -4.10
#